data_3ee221392cce662eddb107845d5ff8cf
#
_entry.id   3ee221392cce662eddb107845d5ff8cf
#
_cell.length_a   1.000
_cell.length_b   1.000
_cell.length_c   1.000
_cell.angle_alpha   90.00
_cell.angle_beta   90.00
_cell.angle_gamma   90.00
#
_symmetry.space_group_name_H-M   'P 1'
#
loop_
_entity.id
_entity.type
_entity.pdbx_description
1 polymer ?
#
loop_
_entity_poly.entity_id
_entity_poly.type
_entity_poly.pdbx_seq_one_letter_code
_entity_poly.pdbx_strand_id
1 'polypeptide(L)'
;MICKKQLVDEKMKERNLKEFLDKKVDDYNQPSFIKDDPISVPHLFIKKQDIEIAGFFAAIFAWGNRTTIINKATELMQLMDNAPYEFCLTHDPGSLKKLMRFKHRTFNTTDLLYFIEFFKFHYSKHKSLETAFTRNGNTCLLYTSRCV
;
A
#
# COMPACT_ATOMS: atom_id res chain seq x y z
N MET A 1 0.86 -0.32 -47.09
CA MET A 1 0.20 -1.65 -47.19
C MET A 1 0.93 -2.57 -46.24
N ILE A 2 0.45 -2.75 -44.99
CA ILE A 2 1.11 -3.61 -43.99
C ILE A 2 0.90 -5.07 -44.43
N CYS A 3 1.95 -5.81 -44.54
CA CYS A 3 1.95 -7.21 -45.05
C CYS A 3 1.13 -8.08 -44.07
N LYS A 4 0.21 -8.91 -44.60
CA LYS A 4 -0.62 -9.85 -43.78
C LYS A 4 0.23 -10.70 -42.80
N LYS A 5 1.48 -10.98 -43.15
CA LYS A 5 2.44 -11.72 -42.35
C LYS A 5 2.86 -10.97 -41.09
N GLN A 6 3.02 -9.63 -41.13
CA GLN A 6 3.34 -8.82 -39.97
C GLN A 6 2.17 -8.74 -38.97
N LEU A 7 0.93 -8.66 -39.45
CA LEU A 7 -0.29 -8.68 -38.62
C LEU A 7 -0.49 -10.02 -37.90
N VAL A 8 -0.09 -11.15 -38.55
CA VAL A 8 -0.17 -12.48 -37.92
C VAL A 8 0.90 -12.63 -36.85
N ASP A 9 2.13 -12.13 -37.10
CA ASP A 9 3.23 -12.17 -36.12
C ASP A 9 2.95 -11.28 -34.91
N GLU A 10 2.35 -10.09 -35.09
CA GLU A 10 1.94 -9.22 -34.00
C GLU A 10 0.84 -9.87 -33.13
N LYS A 11 -0.19 -10.44 -33.75
CA LYS A 11 -1.27 -11.14 -33.01
C LYS A 11 -0.77 -12.39 -32.27
N MET A 12 0.22 -13.09 -32.81
CA MET A 12 0.86 -14.22 -32.12
C MET A 12 1.69 -13.75 -30.92
N LYS A 13 2.43 -12.65 -31.07
CA LYS A 13 3.18 -12.02 -29.95
C LYS A 13 2.24 -11.53 -28.84
N GLU A 14 1.12 -10.89 -29.19
CA GLU A 14 0.12 -10.46 -28.22
C GLU A 14 -0.52 -11.65 -27.49
N ARG A 15 -0.84 -12.74 -28.20
CA ARG A 15 -1.40 -13.96 -27.62
C ARG A 15 -0.44 -14.62 -26.64
N ASN A 16 0.83 -14.75 -27.04
CA ASN A 16 1.88 -15.30 -26.17
C ASN A 16 2.13 -14.43 -24.93
N LEU A 17 2.05 -13.08 -25.08
CA LEU A 17 2.17 -12.17 -23.95
C LEU A 17 0.97 -12.29 -22.99
N LYS A 18 -0.24 -12.37 -23.54
CA LYS A 18 -1.45 -12.56 -22.73
C LYS A 18 -1.39 -13.86 -21.92
N GLU A 19 -1.09 -14.98 -22.57
CA GLU A 19 -0.96 -16.28 -21.89
C GLU A 19 0.12 -16.26 -20.81
N PHE A 20 1.25 -15.61 -21.09
CA PHE A 20 2.31 -15.41 -20.10
C PHE A 20 1.84 -14.59 -18.89
N LEU A 21 1.12 -13.48 -19.13
CA LEU A 21 0.60 -12.63 -18.06
C LEU A 21 -0.50 -13.33 -17.27
N ASP A 22 -1.43 -14.01 -17.94
CA ASP A 22 -2.49 -14.79 -17.29
C ASP A 22 -1.88 -15.85 -16.36
N LYS A 23 -0.86 -16.58 -16.84
CA LYS A 23 -0.13 -17.53 -16.00
C LYS A 23 0.53 -16.86 -14.80
N LYS A 24 1.09 -15.64 -14.96
CA LYS A 24 1.67 -14.89 -13.84
C LYS A 24 0.62 -14.45 -12.83
N VAL A 25 -0.57 -14.07 -13.29
CA VAL A 25 -1.70 -13.79 -12.39
C VAL A 25 -2.04 -15.06 -11.59
N ASP A 26 -2.18 -16.21 -12.23
CA ASP A 26 -2.48 -17.47 -11.55
C ASP A 26 -1.37 -17.87 -10.55
N ASP A 27 -0.10 -17.65 -10.91
CA ASP A 27 1.05 -17.97 -10.05
C ASP A 27 1.10 -17.08 -8.79
N TYR A 28 0.77 -15.80 -8.91
CA TYR A 28 0.97 -14.80 -7.85
C TYR A 28 -0.31 -14.35 -7.15
N ASN A 29 -1.48 -14.43 -7.80
CA ASN A 29 -2.76 -14.09 -7.18
C ASN A 29 -3.28 -15.25 -6.30
N GLN A 30 -2.46 -15.65 -5.35
CA GLN A 30 -2.74 -16.75 -4.43
C GLN A 30 -2.66 -16.26 -2.99
N PRO A 31 -3.54 -16.73 -2.07
CA PRO A 31 -3.47 -16.37 -0.65
C PRO A 31 -2.11 -16.66 0.00
N SER A 32 -1.40 -17.67 -0.50
CA SER A 32 -0.04 -18.02 -0.04
C SER A 32 0.98 -16.92 -0.30
N PHE A 33 0.77 -16.09 -1.33
CA PHE A 33 1.66 -14.97 -1.66
C PHE A 33 1.60 -13.84 -0.62
N ILE A 34 0.44 -13.64 0.00
CA ILE A 34 0.21 -12.55 0.97
C ILE A 34 1.19 -12.64 2.14
N LYS A 35 1.47 -13.85 2.63
CA LYS A 35 2.28 -14.08 3.83
C LYS A 35 3.68 -13.47 3.75
N ASP A 36 4.31 -13.54 2.58
CA ASP A 36 5.70 -13.14 2.37
C ASP A 36 5.82 -11.79 1.65
N ASP A 37 4.72 -11.04 1.54
CA ASP A 37 4.66 -9.73 0.90
C ASP A 37 4.29 -8.63 1.89
N PRO A 38 4.77 -7.39 1.74
CA PRO A 38 4.35 -6.25 2.57
C PRO A 38 2.83 -6.01 2.65
N ILE A 39 2.06 -6.49 1.67
CA ILE A 39 0.59 -6.46 1.71
C ILE A 39 0.02 -7.27 2.90
N SER A 40 0.79 -8.18 3.48
CA SER A 40 0.41 -8.90 4.70
C SER A 40 0.08 -7.96 5.87
N VAL A 41 0.73 -6.80 5.92
CA VAL A 41 0.53 -5.84 7.03
C VAL A 41 -0.88 -5.24 7.03
N PRO A 42 -1.40 -4.64 5.93
CA PRO A 42 -2.80 -4.20 5.90
C PRO A 42 -3.81 -5.35 6.07
N HIS A 43 -3.48 -6.59 5.70
CA HIS A 43 -4.34 -7.75 5.93
C HIS A 43 -4.49 -8.15 7.40
N LEU A 44 -3.72 -7.57 8.31
CA LEU A 44 -3.91 -7.76 9.77
C LEU A 44 -5.13 -7.03 10.31
N PHE A 45 -5.71 -6.10 9.54
CA PHE A 45 -6.79 -5.22 9.98
C PHE A 45 -8.12 -5.54 9.29
N ILE A 46 -9.22 -5.19 9.96
CA ILE A 46 -10.59 -5.36 9.45
C ILE A 46 -11.19 -3.98 9.12
N LYS A 47 -10.87 -2.97 9.93
CA LYS A 47 -11.40 -1.62 9.75
C LYS A 47 -10.75 -0.94 8.54
N LYS A 48 -11.57 -0.42 7.62
CA LYS A 48 -11.10 0.18 6.36
C LYS A 48 -9.99 1.21 6.58
N GLN A 49 -10.14 2.11 7.53
CA GLN A 49 -9.17 3.17 7.79
C GLN A 49 -7.84 2.64 8.31
N ASP A 50 -7.86 1.58 9.12
CA ASP A 50 -6.63 0.93 9.58
C ASP A 50 -5.92 0.23 8.42
N ILE A 51 -6.68 -0.44 7.53
CA ILE A 51 -6.16 -1.05 6.29
C ILE A 51 -5.50 0.03 5.41
N GLU A 52 -6.17 1.18 5.23
CA GLU A 52 -5.67 2.28 4.40
C GLU A 52 -4.35 2.85 4.94
N ILE A 53 -4.25 3.10 6.25
CA ILE A 53 -3.02 3.61 6.88
C ILE A 53 -1.90 2.57 6.85
N ALA A 54 -2.21 1.32 7.17
CA ALA A 54 -1.24 0.24 7.15
C ALA A 54 -0.70 -0.01 5.73
N GLY A 55 -1.59 -0.02 4.73
CA GLY A 55 -1.22 -0.14 3.32
C GLY A 55 -0.38 1.03 2.83
N PHE A 56 -0.71 2.24 3.24
CA PHE A 56 0.06 3.44 2.93
C PHE A 56 1.51 3.34 3.44
N PHE A 57 1.70 2.99 4.71
CA PHE A 57 3.05 2.84 5.25
C PHE A 57 3.80 1.64 4.66
N ALA A 58 3.12 0.51 4.42
CA ALA A 58 3.71 -0.63 3.74
C ALA A 58 4.23 -0.25 2.35
N ALA A 59 3.49 0.57 1.60
CA ALA A 59 3.90 1.09 0.30
C ALA A 59 5.07 2.07 0.39
N ILE A 60 5.06 3.01 1.34
CA ILE A 60 6.19 3.95 1.55
C ILE A 60 7.48 3.20 1.93
N PHE A 61 7.39 2.13 2.71
CA PHE A 61 8.55 1.34 3.12
C PHE A 61 9.00 0.33 2.06
N ALA A 62 8.26 0.18 0.95
CA ALA A 62 8.45 -0.88 -0.06
C ALA A 62 9.70 -0.69 -0.93
N TRP A 63 10.87 -0.37 -0.31
CA TRP A 63 12.16 -0.34 -0.98
C TRP A 63 13.24 -1.03 -0.14
N GLY A 64 13.73 -2.13 -0.68
CA GLY A 64 14.74 -2.96 -0.04
C GLY A 64 14.31 -4.41 0.17
N ASN A 65 14.76 -5.00 1.26
CA ASN A 65 14.47 -6.40 1.58
C ASN A 65 13.05 -6.55 2.14
N ARG A 66 12.25 -7.47 1.59
CA ARG A 66 10.86 -7.72 1.97
C ARG A 66 10.67 -7.97 3.47
N THR A 67 11.50 -8.83 4.04
CA THR A 67 11.42 -9.16 5.47
C THR A 67 11.62 -7.91 6.34
N THR A 68 12.58 -7.06 5.97
CA THR A 68 12.82 -5.80 6.69
C THR A 68 11.63 -4.86 6.56
N ILE A 69 11.00 -4.78 5.38
CA ILE A 69 9.84 -3.93 5.14
C ILE A 69 8.65 -4.40 5.99
N ILE A 70 8.35 -5.70 5.96
CA ILE A 70 7.26 -6.30 6.76
C ILE A 70 7.50 -6.05 8.25
N ASN A 71 8.70 -6.34 8.74
CA ASN A 71 9.03 -6.15 10.15
C ASN A 71 8.90 -4.68 10.58
N LYS A 72 9.37 -3.73 9.76
CA LYS A 72 9.27 -2.30 10.06
C LYS A 72 7.84 -1.76 9.98
N ALA A 73 7.06 -2.21 9.02
CA ALA A 73 5.66 -1.83 8.94
C ALA A 73 4.87 -2.42 10.12
N THR A 74 5.12 -3.67 10.50
CA THR A 74 4.50 -4.30 11.67
C THR A 74 4.93 -3.61 12.98
N GLU A 75 6.22 -3.29 13.13
CA GLU A 75 6.73 -2.52 14.28
C GLU A 75 5.98 -1.18 14.42
N LEU A 76 5.78 -0.47 13.31
CA LEU A 76 5.03 0.78 13.33
C LEU A 76 3.57 0.58 13.75
N MET A 77 2.89 -0.45 13.24
CA MET A 77 1.52 -0.73 13.65
C MET A 77 1.42 -1.06 15.14
N GLN A 78 2.38 -1.82 15.69
CA GLN A 78 2.45 -2.11 17.12
C GLN A 78 2.70 -0.85 17.96
N LEU A 79 3.55 0.07 17.50
CA LEU A 79 3.78 1.37 18.15
C LEU A 79 2.53 2.26 18.16
N MET A 80 1.61 2.05 17.23
CA MET A 80 0.29 2.66 17.15
C MET A 80 -0.80 1.82 17.82
N ASP A 81 -0.41 0.93 18.75
CA ASP A 81 -1.30 0.08 19.55
C ASP A 81 -2.22 -0.81 18.68
N ASN A 82 -1.79 -1.18 17.45
CA ASN A 82 -2.53 -1.91 16.42
C ASN A 82 -3.90 -1.29 16.06
N ALA A 83 -4.05 0.00 16.26
CA ALA A 83 -5.22 0.79 15.90
C ALA A 83 -4.79 2.13 15.27
N PRO A 84 -4.11 2.09 14.09
CA PRO A 84 -3.45 3.27 13.53
C PRO A 84 -4.41 4.42 13.24
N TYR A 85 -5.66 4.15 12.85
CA TYR A 85 -6.66 5.20 12.65
C TYR A 85 -7.01 5.92 13.95
N GLU A 86 -7.32 5.17 15.00
CA GLU A 86 -7.64 5.74 16.30
C GLU A 86 -6.45 6.47 16.89
N PHE A 87 -5.26 5.88 16.79
CA PHE A 87 -4.01 6.52 17.19
C PHE A 87 -3.83 7.88 16.50
N CYS A 88 -3.99 7.97 15.19
CA CYS A 88 -3.85 9.23 14.46
C CYS A 88 -4.84 10.31 14.92
N LEU A 89 -6.06 9.93 15.33
CA LEU A 89 -7.08 10.89 15.78
C LEU A 89 -6.91 11.35 17.22
N THR A 90 -6.49 10.43 18.11
CA THR A 90 -6.59 10.63 19.57
C THR A 90 -5.26 10.67 20.32
N HIS A 91 -4.13 10.53 19.60
CA HIS A 91 -2.81 10.51 20.22
C HIS A 91 -2.55 11.72 21.12
N ASP A 92 -1.88 11.48 22.22
CA ASP A 92 -1.34 12.47 23.12
C ASP A 92 0.20 12.64 22.92
N PRO A 93 0.82 13.67 23.53
CA PRO A 93 2.27 13.85 23.45
C PRO A 93 3.08 12.68 24.03
N GLY A 94 2.51 11.92 24.98
CA GLY A 94 3.13 10.74 25.56
C GLY A 94 3.19 9.58 24.57
N SER A 95 2.10 9.35 23.84
CA SER A 95 2.00 8.34 22.79
C SER A 95 2.98 8.61 21.63
N LEU A 96 3.14 9.87 21.24
CA LEU A 96 4.11 10.26 20.21
C LEU A 96 5.57 9.99 20.60
N LYS A 97 5.91 9.99 21.91
CA LYS A 97 7.26 9.66 22.38
C LYS A 97 7.68 8.23 22.02
N LYS A 98 6.73 7.29 21.93
CA LYS A 98 7.00 5.91 21.50
C LYS A 98 7.57 5.87 20.09
N LEU A 99 7.17 6.82 19.23
CA LEU A 99 7.55 6.91 17.82
C LEU A 99 8.91 7.59 17.59
N MET A 100 9.48 8.29 18.60
CA MET A 100 10.69 9.11 18.45
C MET A 100 11.94 8.33 18.04
N ARG A 101 11.95 7.01 18.21
CA ARG A 101 13.06 6.14 17.80
C ARG A 101 12.81 5.40 16.51
N PHE A 102 11.62 5.59 15.91
CA PHE A 102 11.29 4.89 14.67
C PHE A 102 12.12 5.42 13.51
N LYS A 103 12.73 4.50 12.79
CA LYS A 103 13.50 4.80 11.58
C LYS A 103 13.45 3.61 10.62
N HIS A 104 13.28 3.91 9.36
CA HIS A 104 13.43 2.95 8.27
C HIS A 104 14.18 3.61 7.11
N ARG A 105 15.46 3.25 6.93
CA ARG A 105 16.35 3.86 5.93
C ARG A 105 16.41 5.39 6.08
N THR A 106 15.99 6.13 5.05
CA THR A 106 15.91 7.60 5.06
C THR A 106 14.64 8.13 5.72
N PHE A 107 13.58 7.30 5.85
CA PHE A 107 12.35 7.66 6.55
C PHE A 107 12.60 7.73 8.05
N ASN A 108 12.34 8.86 8.66
CA ASN A 108 12.64 9.15 10.05
C ASN A 108 11.40 9.59 10.83
N THR A 109 11.58 9.88 12.11
CA THR A 109 10.49 10.30 13.01
C THR A 109 9.79 11.57 12.53
N THR A 110 10.51 12.54 11.97
CA THR A 110 9.90 13.79 11.47
C THR A 110 8.93 13.50 10.34
N ASP A 111 9.32 12.62 9.41
CA ASP A 111 8.46 12.19 8.32
C ASP A 111 7.21 11.48 8.86
N LEU A 112 7.40 10.60 9.85
CA LEU A 112 6.31 9.88 10.49
C LEU A 112 5.31 10.81 11.18
N LEU A 113 5.78 11.78 11.95
CA LEU A 113 4.92 12.74 12.64
C LEU A 113 4.14 13.59 11.63
N TYR A 114 4.77 13.98 10.51
CA TYR A 114 4.09 14.69 9.43
C TYR A 114 2.91 13.87 8.87
N PHE A 115 3.11 12.57 8.63
CA PHE A 115 2.03 11.72 8.13
C PHE A 115 0.92 11.50 9.17
N ILE A 116 1.25 11.39 10.45
CA ILE A 116 0.25 11.28 11.51
C ILE A 116 -0.65 12.53 11.55
N GLU A 117 -0.06 13.72 11.47
CA GLU A 117 -0.83 14.97 11.41
C GLU A 117 -1.63 15.08 10.11
N PHE A 118 -1.08 14.62 8.99
CA PHE A 118 -1.80 14.54 7.72
C PHE A 118 -3.03 13.63 7.84
N PHE A 119 -2.90 12.42 8.41
CA PHE A 119 -4.02 11.51 8.60
C PHE A 119 -5.08 12.10 9.54
N LYS A 120 -4.66 12.71 10.64
CA LYS A 120 -5.57 13.41 11.56
C LYS A 120 -6.37 14.48 10.83
N PHE A 121 -5.70 15.34 10.08
CA PHE A 121 -6.36 16.38 9.29
C PHE A 121 -7.27 15.79 8.21
N HIS A 122 -6.82 14.79 7.50
CA HIS A 122 -7.58 14.18 6.41
C HIS A 122 -8.84 13.48 6.94
N TYR A 123 -8.71 12.61 7.92
CA TYR A 123 -9.83 11.85 8.47
C TYR A 123 -10.79 12.71 9.33
N SER A 124 -10.41 13.90 9.74
CA SER A 124 -11.35 14.87 10.34
C SER A 124 -12.39 15.37 9.32
N LYS A 125 -12.11 15.26 8.02
CA LYS A 125 -12.96 15.77 6.92
C LYS A 125 -13.49 14.65 6.01
N HIS A 126 -12.81 13.53 5.93
CA HIS A 126 -13.09 12.44 4.98
C HIS A 126 -13.12 11.10 5.70
N LYS A 127 -13.99 10.19 5.22
CA LYS A 127 -14.13 8.84 5.79
C LYS A 127 -13.13 7.83 5.24
N SER A 128 -12.41 8.17 4.16
CA SER A 128 -11.50 7.28 3.45
C SER A 128 -10.32 8.07 2.91
N LEU A 129 -9.14 7.45 2.93
CA LEU A 129 -7.92 7.99 2.35
C LEU A 129 -7.98 8.07 0.81
N GLU A 130 -8.88 7.31 0.19
CA GLU A 130 -9.11 7.29 -1.26
C GLU A 130 -9.29 8.70 -1.83
N THR A 131 -10.00 9.58 -1.12
CA THR A 131 -10.25 10.96 -1.56
C THR A 131 -9.00 11.83 -1.63
N ALA A 132 -7.92 11.46 -0.93
CA ALA A 132 -6.63 12.15 -1.03
C ALA A 132 -5.92 11.89 -2.37
N PHE A 133 -6.21 10.75 -3.00
CA PHE A 133 -5.58 10.30 -4.24
C PHE A 133 -6.47 10.45 -5.48
N THR A 134 -7.78 10.67 -5.28
CA THR A 134 -8.74 10.81 -6.37
C THR A 134 -9.17 12.25 -6.53
N ARG A 135 -8.64 12.92 -7.54
CA ARG A 135 -9.09 14.25 -7.95
C ARG A 135 -10.19 14.09 -8.98
N ASN A 136 -11.45 14.41 -8.64
CA ASN A 136 -12.61 14.41 -9.55
C ASN A 136 -12.97 13.06 -10.19
N GLY A 137 -12.73 11.94 -9.52
CA GLY A 137 -13.25 10.64 -9.99
C GLY A 137 -12.58 10.02 -11.23
N ASN A 138 -11.60 10.70 -11.83
CA ASN A 138 -10.99 10.32 -13.11
C ASN A 138 -9.47 10.11 -13.02
N THR A 139 -8.96 9.40 -12.02
CA THR A 139 -7.53 9.12 -11.97
C THR A 139 -7.24 7.65 -12.24
N CYS A 140 -6.17 7.41 -13.00
CA CYS A 140 -5.61 6.10 -13.33
C CYS A 140 -5.33 5.23 -12.08
N LEU A 141 -5.16 5.86 -10.90
CA LEU A 141 -5.00 5.21 -9.61
C LEU A 141 -6.26 4.47 -9.13
N LEU A 142 -7.46 4.84 -9.61
CA LEU A 142 -8.70 4.09 -9.30
C LEU A 142 -8.73 2.70 -9.93
N TYR A 143 -8.04 2.49 -11.04
CA TYR A 143 -7.95 1.18 -11.69
C TYR A 143 -7.11 0.19 -10.86
N THR A 144 -6.05 0.66 -10.22
CA THR A 144 -5.20 -0.21 -9.40
C THR A 144 -5.82 -0.54 -8.04
N SER A 145 -6.67 0.31 -7.48
CA SER A 145 -7.34 0.06 -6.20
C SER A 145 -8.55 -0.90 -6.29
N ARG A 146 -9.04 -1.19 -7.51
CA ARG A 146 -10.15 -2.13 -7.74
C ARG A 146 -9.70 -3.55 -8.11
N CYS A 147 -8.39 -3.76 -8.29
CA CYS A 147 -7.81 -5.06 -8.63
C CYS A 147 -7.20 -5.80 -7.43
N VAL A 148 -7.58 -5.42 -6.20
CA VAL A 148 -7.14 -6.12 -4.98
C VAL A 148 -8.37 -6.60 -4.21
#